data_f639e102ca5946d367c469106e72a0a1
#
_entry.id   f639e102ca5946d367c469106e72a0a1
#
_cell.length_a   1.000
_cell.length_b   1.000
_cell.length_c   1.000
_cell.angle_alpha   90.00
_cell.angle_beta   90.00
_cell.angle_gamma   90.00
#
_symmetry.space_group_name_H-M   'P 1'
#
loop_
_entity.id
_entity.type
_entity.pdbx_description
1 polymer ?
#
loop_
_entity_poly.entity_id
_entity_poly.type
_entity_poly.pdbx_seq_one_letter_code
_entity_poly.pdbx_strand_id
1 'polypeptide(L)'
;TWYRKHFKPQDSWRGSRLSLYFEAIMGKSKVWINGKLLKEQKGGYLPVIIDVTNELKYNEDNVITVVSDNSDDASYPPGKFQDVLDFTYAGGIYRDCWLVKHGSVFITDPNEEDIVAGGGLFVAYDNVSEKSADIILNANIRNAAAKNFKGKVQYELIDKTGNKVASFAMPLAINSGSSQTVSTKRTVKKAHLWSPDDPYLYKLNVLVKDNKGKTVDGYYQRIGIRSFE
;
A
#
# COMPACT_ATOMS: atom_id res chain seq x y z
N THR A 1 -1.16 20.38 -17.22
CA THR A 1 0.05 20.73 -16.43
C THR A 1 1.14 19.70 -16.63
N TRP A 2 2.41 20.14 -16.68
CA TRP A 2 3.60 19.30 -16.76
C TRP A 2 4.41 19.42 -15.48
N TYR A 3 4.87 18.29 -14.96
CA TYR A 3 5.77 18.19 -13.82
C TYR A 3 7.07 17.50 -14.25
N ARG A 4 8.19 17.93 -13.67
CA ARG A 4 9.49 17.28 -13.87
C ARG A 4 10.25 17.27 -12.55
N LYS A 5 10.75 16.09 -12.18
CA LYS A 5 11.55 15.88 -10.96
C LYS A 5 12.80 15.09 -11.29
N HIS A 6 13.94 15.62 -10.89
CA HIS A 6 15.22 14.94 -10.91
C HIS A 6 15.48 14.24 -9.57
N PHE A 7 16.05 13.06 -9.62
CA PHE A 7 16.46 12.33 -8.42
C PHE A 7 17.56 11.31 -8.73
N LYS A 8 18.33 10.95 -7.69
CA LYS A 8 19.44 10.00 -7.81
C LYS A 8 19.23 8.83 -6.84
N PRO A 9 18.78 7.65 -7.31
CA PRO A 9 18.64 6.47 -6.46
C PRO A 9 20.02 5.97 -6.03
N GLN A 10 20.12 5.55 -4.76
CA GLN A 10 21.35 5.04 -4.18
C GLN A 10 21.67 3.64 -4.72
N ASP A 11 22.92 3.31 -4.87
CA ASP A 11 23.37 1.98 -5.32
C ASP A 11 22.96 0.86 -4.35
N SER A 12 22.85 1.18 -3.05
CA SER A 12 22.36 0.28 -2.01
C SER A 12 20.90 -0.16 -2.18
N TRP A 13 20.17 0.43 -3.11
CA TRP A 13 18.78 0.06 -3.42
C TRP A 13 18.68 -1.02 -4.50
N ARG A 14 19.80 -1.40 -5.15
CA ARG A 14 19.81 -2.51 -6.11
C ARG A 14 19.30 -3.79 -5.47
N GLY A 15 18.47 -4.52 -6.21
CA GLY A 15 17.82 -5.74 -5.71
C GLY A 15 16.59 -5.50 -4.83
N SER A 16 16.25 -4.24 -4.57
CA SER A 16 14.97 -3.85 -3.97
C SER A 16 13.93 -3.63 -5.07
N ARG A 17 12.66 -3.82 -4.74
CA ARG A 17 11.57 -3.35 -5.58
C ARG A 17 11.35 -1.87 -5.34
N LEU A 18 11.26 -1.10 -6.40
CA LEU A 18 11.04 0.34 -6.34
C LEU A 18 9.79 0.70 -7.13
N SER A 19 8.88 1.45 -6.53
CA SER A 19 7.68 1.95 -7.20
C SER A 19 7.48 3.44 -6.95
N LEU A 20 6.99 4.14 -7.98
CA LEU A 20 6.39 5.45 -7.82
C LEU A 20 4.95 5.25 -7.38
N TYR A 21 4.58 5.94 -6.32
CA TYR A 21 3.25 5.92 -5.75
C TYR A 21 2.72 7.35 -5.72
N PHE A 22 1.80 7.67 -6.59
CA PHE A 22 1.04 8.92 -6.54
C PHE A 22 -0.29 8.61 -5.85
N GLU A 23 -0.59 9.25 -4.76
CA GLU A 23 -1.86 9.03 -4.03
C GLU A 23 -3.06 9.45 -4.88
N ALA A 24 -2.89 10.45 -5.75
CA ALA A 24 -3.83 10.79 -6.80
C ALA A 24 -3.24 11.78 -7.82
N ILE A 25 -3.62 11.61 -9.09
CA ILE A 25 -3.39 12.57 -10.17
C ILE A 25 -4.74 12.82 -10.84
N MET A 26 -5.22 14.06 -10.84
CA MET A 26 -6.53 14.38 -11.40
C MET A 26 -6.51 14.35 -12.93
N GLY A 27 -7.54 13.72 -13.50
CA GLY A 27 -7.81 13.73 -14.92
C GLY A 27 -7.11 12.63 -15.71
N LYS A 28 -6.66 12.94 -16.91
CA LYS A 28 -5.84 12.06 -17.75
C LYS A 28 -4.38 12.27 -17.39
N SER A 29 -3.66 11.24 -17.04
CA SER A 29 -2.27 11.35 -16.69
C SER A 29 -1.38 10.41 -17.46
N LYS A 30 -0.15 10.86 -17.72
CA LYS A 30 0.93 10.05 -18.30
C LYS A 30 2.19 10.25 -17.48
N VAL A 31 2.91 9.17 -17.23
CA VAL A 31 4.13 9.19 -16.42
C VAL A 31 5.28 8.55 -17.19
N TRP A 32 6.39 9.27 -17.25
CA TRP A 32 7.63 8.83 -17.89
C TRP A 32 8.76 8.77 -16.87
N ILE A 33 9.66 7.83 -17.07
CA ILE A 33 11.00 7.79 -16.45
C ILE A 33 12.04 7.83 -17.56
N ASN A 34 12.97 8.76 -17.47
CA ASN A 34 14.08 8.91 -18.43
C ASN A 34 13.61 8.97 -19.90
N GLY A 35 12.44 9.57 -20.16
CA GLY A 35 11.83 9.66 -21.48
C GLY A 35 11.01 8.43 -21.91
N LYS A 36 11.05 7.33 -21.18
CA LYS A 36 10.22 6.15 -21.44
C LYS A 36 8.85 6.28 -20.78
N LEU A 37 7.78 6.19 -21.56
CA LEU A 37 6.40 6.17 -21.04
C LEU A 37 6.15 4.85 -20.31
N LEU A 38 5.72 4.93 -19.05
CA LEU A 38 5.47 3.76 -18.20
C LEU A 38 3.99 3.55 -17.90
N LYS A 39 3.23 4.64 -17.73
CA LYS A 39 1.83 4.55 -17.34
C LYS A 39 1.01 5.64 -17.99
N GLU A 40 -0.18 5.28 -18.46
CA GLU A 40 -1.29 6.17 -18.78
C GLU A 40 -2.49 5.79 -17.91
N GLN A 41 -3.18 6.77 -17.38
CA GLN A 41 -4.35 6.55 -16.52
C GLN A 41 -5.40 7.63 -16.73
N LYS A 42 -6.67 7.28 -16.56
CA LYS A 42 -7.81 8.18 -16.49
C LYS A 42 -8.48 8.05 -15.13
N GLY A 43 -8.95 9.16 -14.60
CA GLY A 43 -9.58 9.25 -13.28
C GLY A 43 -8.80 10.18 -12.37
N GLY A 44 -9.13 10.26 -11.09
CA GLY A 44 -8.47 11.23 -10.21
C GLY A 44 -8.50 10.87 -8.73
N TYR A 45 -9.17 9.78 -8.38
CA TYR A 45 -9.46 9.47 -6.98
C TYR A 45 -8.74 8.23 -6.46
N LEU A 46 -8.17 7.43 -7.35
CA LEU A 46 -7.38 6.23 -7.01
C LEU A 46 -5.89 6.49 -7.17
N PRO A 47 -5.05 5.77 -6.41
CA PRO A 47 -3.61 5.85 -6.56
C PRO A 47 -3.12 5.41 -7.94
N VAL A 48 -2.02 6.02 -8.38
CA VAL A 48 -1.27 5.60 -9.57
C VAL A 48 0.04 4.99 -9.11
N ILE A 49 0.17 3.67 -9.28
CA ILE A 49 1.33 2.91 -8.82
C ILE A 49 2.08 2.36 -10.03
N ILE A 50 3.39 2.55 -10.06
CA ILE A 50 4.24 2.20 -11.19
C ILE A 50 5.49 1.53 -10.69
N ASP A 51 5.71 0.27 -11.05
CA ASP A 51 6.99 -0.40 -10.81
C ASP A 51 8.07 0.23 -11.69
N VAL A 52 9.08 0.78 -11.06
CA VAL A 52 10.22 1.45 -11.74
C VAL A 52 11.54 0.72 -11.49
N THR A 53 11.50 -0.46 -10.91
CA THR A 53 12.68 -1.24 -10.48
C THR A 53 13.74 -1.36 -11.59
N ASN A 54 13.30 -1.67 -12.82
CA ASN A 54 14.17 -1.90 -13.96
C ASN A 54 14.41 -0.65 -14.83
N GLU A 55 13.80 0.47 -14.48
CA GLU A 55 13.84 1.70 -15.30
C GLU A 55 14.84 2.72 -14.75
N LEU A 56 15.34 2.48 -13.54
CA LEU A 56 16.21 3.42 -12.84
C LEU A 56 17.68 3.17 -13.11
N LYS A 57 18.41 4.26 -13.31
CA LYS A 57 19.86 4.31 -13.36
C LYS A 57 20.39 4.64 -11.97
N TYR A 58 21.07 3.69 -11.32
CA TYR A 58 21.57 3.87 -9.96
C TYR A 58 22.83 4.72 -9.96
N ASN A 59 22.98 5.59 -8.95
CA ASN A 59 24.05 6.60 -8.81
C ASN A 59 24.12 7.62 -9.97
N GLU A 60 23.08 7.66 -10.80
CA GLU A 60 22.95 8.63 -11.89
C GLU A 60 21.68 9.46 -11.70
N ASP A 61 21.61 10.58 -12.42
CA ASP A 61 20.40 11.40 -12.46
C ASP A 61 19.29 10.69 -13.26
N ASN A 62 18.10 10.63 -12.67
CA ASN A 62 16.90 10.13 -13.30
C ASN A 62 15.85 11.22 -13.33
N VAL A 63 15.05 11.24 -14.38
CA VAL A 63 14.03 12.24 -14.58
C VAL A 63 12.66 11.59 -14.61
N ILE A 64 11.81 11.94 -13.64
CA ILE A 64 10.37 11.66 -13.68
C ILE A 64 9.71 12.82 -14.42
N THR A 65 8.90 12.51 -15.42
CA THR A 65 8.04 13.50 -16.08
C THR A 65 6.58 13.03 -15.95
N VAL A 66 5.70 13.95 -15.54
CA VAL A 66 4.26 13.67 -15.44
C VAL A 66 3.51 14.76 -16.20
N VAL A 67 2.54 14.35 -17.01
CA VAL A 67 1.52 15.23 -17.52
C VAL A 67 0.20 14.92 -16.86
N SER A 68 -0.54 15.93 -16.48
CA SER A 68 -1.91 15.83 -16.01
C SER A 68 -2.77 16.81 -16.80
N ASP A 69 -3.84 16.28 -17.38
CA ASP A 69 -4.87 17.01 -18.11
C ASP A 69 -6.21 16.76 -17.42
N ASN A 70 -6.77 17.78 -16.80
CA ASN A 70 -8.05 17.76 -16.12
C ASN A 70 -9.14 18.51 -16.91
N SER A 71 -8.98 18.64 -18.22
CA SER A 71 -10.05 19.11 -19.08
C SER A 71 -11.28 18.18 -18.99
N ASP A 72 -12.44 18.76 -19.17
CA ASP A 72 -13.72 18.07 -19.07
C ASP A 72 -13.77 16.82 -19.97
N ASP A 73 -14.16 15.70 -19.40
CA ASP A 73 -14.30 14.42 -20.09
C ASP A 73 -15.33 13.53 -19.37
N ALA A 74 -16.46 13.27 -20.04
CA ALA A 74 -17.54 12.46 -19.47
C ALA A 74 -17.22 10.95 -19.40
N SER A 75 -16.07 10.50 -19.92
CA SER A 75 -15.71 9.06 -20.00
C SER A 75 -15.12 8.48 -18.70
N TYR A 76 -14.85 9.31 -17.68
CA TYR A 76 -14.35 8.90 -16.36
C TYR A 76 -14.86 9.83 -15.26
N PRO A 77 -14.87 9.43 -13.97
CA PRO A 77 -15.30 10.28 -12.86
C PRO A 77 -14.51 11.58 -12.76
N PRO A 78 -15.21 12.73 -12.49
CA PRO A 78 -16.59 12.84 -12.04
C PRO A 78 -17.64 12.66 -13.14
N GLY A 79 -17.28 12.55 -14.42
CA GLY A 79 -18.18 12.22 -15.52
C GLY A 79 -19.10 13.37 -15.95
N LYS A 80 -18.92 14.56 -15.40
CA LYS A 80 -19.66 15.78 -15.69
C LYS A 80 -18.68 16.93 -15.93
N PHE A 81 -19.10 17.92 -16.67
CA PHE A 81 -18.33 19.14 -16.88
C PHE A 81 -18.31 20.00 -15.62
N GLN A 82 -17.25 20.76 -15.44
CA GLN A 82 -17.02 21.53 -14.21
C GLN A 82 -18.10 22.58 -13.95
N ASP A 83 -18.70 23.14 -14.99
CA ASP A 83 -19.75 24.15 -14.92
C ASP A 83 -21.11 23.60 -14.44
N VAL A 84 -21.30 22.27 -14.45
CA VAL A 84 -22.54 21.60 -14.00
C VAL A 84 -22.33 20.76 -12.72
N LEU A 85 -21.11 20.80 -12.13
CA LEU A 85 -20.83 20.15 -10.85
C LEU A 85 -21.20 21.08 -9.70
N ASP A 86 -21.70 20.49 -8.62
CA ASP A 86 -21.98 21.16 -7.34
C ASP A 86 -20.77 21.18 -6.38
N PHE A 87 -19.61 20.75 -6.85
CA PHE A 87 -18.33 20.77 -6.12
C PHE A 87 -17.18 21.11 -7.08
N THR A 88 -16.09 21.61 -6.51
CA THR A 88 -14.85 21.85 -7.24
C THR A 88 -13.83 20.73 -6.98
N TYR A 89 -12.98 20.43 -7.95
CA TYR A 89 -11.84 19.52 -7.77
C TYR A 89 -10.56 20.16 -8.27
N ALA A 90 -9.46 19.88 -7.55
CA ALA A 90 -8.14 20.38 -7.92
C ALA A 90 -7.57 19.56 -9.08
N GLY A 91 -6.96 20.24 -10.06
CA GLY A 91 -6.22 19.57 -11.13
C GLY A 91 -4.80 19.19 -10.71
N GLY A 92 -4.17 18.33 -11.50
CA GLY A 92 -2.78 17.97 -11.32
C GLY A 92 -2.54 16.91 -10.24
N ILE A 93 -1.31 16.88 -9.70
CA ILE A 93 -0.93 16.04 -8.56
C ILE A 93 -1.39 16.78 -7.30
N TYR A 94 -2.54 16.41 -6.75
CA TYR A 94 -3.15 17.14 -5.63
C TYR A 94 -3.00 16.43 -4.28
N ARG A 95 -2.31 15.27 -4.27
CA ARG A 95 -1.93 14.51 -3.09
C ARG A 95 -0.44 14.19 -3.15
N ASP A 96 0.06 13.49 -2.14
CA ASP A 96 1.47 13.15 -2.02
C ASP A 96 1.96 12.18 -3.11
N CYS A 97 3.26 12.26 -3.39
CA CYS A 97 3.97 11.38 -4.31
C CYS A 97 5.18 10.79 -3.60
N TRP A 98 5.32 9.47 -3.65
CA TRP A 98 6.33 8.71 -2.95
C TRP A 98 7.17 7.86 -3.90
N LEU A 99 8.45 7.72 -3.62
CA LEU A 99 9.26 6.63 -4.11
C LEU A 99 9.31 5.56 -3.01
N VAL A 100 8.58 4.47 -3.23
CA VAL A 100 8.44 3.39 -2.25
C VAL A 100 9.47 2.30 -2.55
N LYS A 101 10.19 1.89 -1.51
CA LYS A 101 11.20 0.83 -1.60
C LYS A 101 10.79 -0.36 -0.74
N HIS A 102 10.65 -1.52 -1.36
CA HIS A 102 10.42 -2.80 -0.71
C HIS A 102 11.62 -3.74 -0.85
N GLY A 103 11.70 -4.77 -0.01
CA GLY A 103 12.53 -5.93 -0.27
C GLY A 103 12.05 -6.70 -1.51
N SER A 104 12.79 -7.73 -1.90
CA SER A 104 12.35 -8.64 -2.98
C SER A 104 11.19 -9.55 -2.57
N VAL A 105 10.94 -9.71 -1.27
CA VAL A 105 9.73 -10.34 -0.71
C VAL A 105 9.01 -9.29 0.10
N PHE A 106 7.78 -8.96 -0.28
CA PHE A 106 7.08 -7.80 0.24
C PHE A 106 5.57 -8.01 0.35
N ILE A 107 4.94 -7.21 1.23
CA ILE A 107 3.48 -7.10 1.32
C ILE A 107 3.01 -6.29 0.11
N THR A 108 2.07 -6.83 -0.65
CA THR A 108 1.57 -6.20 -1.88
C THR A 108 0.73 -4.95 -1.60
N ASP A 109 0.49 -4.15 -2.61
CA ASP A 109 -0.47 -3.05 -2.55
C ASP A 109 -1.81 -3.52 -3.15
N PRO A 110 -2.96 -3.28 -2.48
CA PRO A 110 -4.26 -3.75 -2.96
C PRO A 110 -4.68 -3.13 -4.29
N ASN A 111 -4.28 -1.87 -4.56
CA ASN A 111 -4.63 -1.20 -5.82
C ASN A 111 -3.75 -1.67 -6.98
N GLU A 112 -2.52 -2.12 -6.70
CA GLU A 112 -1.61 -2.63 -7.73
C GLU A 112 -1.91 -4.08 -8.11
N GLU A 113 -2.26 -4.92 -7.13
CA GLU A 113 -2.57 -6.34 -7.37
C GLU A 113 -3.90 -6.53 -8.10
N ASP A 114 -4.80 -5.54 -8.05
CA ASP A 114 -6.12 -5.54 -8.72
C ASP A 114 -6.94 -6.83 -8.44
N ILE A 115 -6.83 -7.32 -7.20
CA ILE A 115 -7.57 -8.50 -6.73
C ILE A 115 -8.80 -8.01 -5.95
N VAL A 116 -9.98 -8.38 -6.37
CA VAL A 116 -11.24 -8.04 -5.69
C VAL A 116 -11.23 -8.58 -4.26
N ALA A 117 -11.42 -7.70 -3.27
CA ALA A 117 -11.34 -7.99 -1.84
C ALA A 117 -10.05 -8.73 -1.43
N GLY A 118 -8.95 -8.43 -2.10
CA GLY A 118 -7.64 -9.05 -1.88
C GLY A 118 -6.51 -8.07 -2.15
N GLY A 119 -5.26 -8.59 -2.13
CA GLY A 119 -4.06 -7.77 -2.19
C GLY A 119 -3.78 -7.03 -0.88
N GLY A 120 -2.53 -6.66 -0.63
CA GLY A 120 -2.15 -5.91 0.57
C GLY A 120 -2.50 -6.55 1.89
N LEU A 121 -2.89 -5.72 2.85
CA LEU A 121 -3.36 -6.12 4.17
C LEU A 121 -4.87 -5.84 4.30
N PHE A 122 -5.64 -6.88 4.53
CA PHE A 122 -7.06 -6.82 4.84
C PHE A 122 -7.29 -7.11 6.32
N VAL A 123 -8.10 -6.27 6.99
CA VAL A 123 -8.45 -6.42 8.40
C VAL A 123 -9.96 -6.42 8.53
N ALA A 124 -10.50 -7.46 9.14
CA ALA A 124 -11.90 -7.58 9.50
C ALA A 124 -12.04 -7.98 10.96
N TYR A 125 -13.24 -7.85 11.50
CA TYR A 125 -13.55 -8.15 12.90
C TYR A 125 -14.75 -9.09 13.00
N ASP A 126 -14.73 -9.92 14.05
CA ASP A 126 -15.82 -10.84 14.37
C ASP A 126 -15.96 -10.95 15.89
N ASN A 127 -17.13 -11.37 16.39
CA ASN A 127 -17.41 -11.55 17.81
C ASN A 127 -16.99 -10.35 18.68
N VAL A 128 -17.27 -9.14 18.19
CA VAL A 128 -16.84 -7.88 18.85
C VAL A 128 -17.70 -7.61 20.08
N SER A 129 -17.05 -7.45 21.23
CA SER A 129 -17.66 -7.10 22.50
C SER A 129 -16.64 -6.37 23.39
N GLU A 130 -17.10 -5.77 24.50
CA GLU A 130 -16.21 -5.17 25.51
C GLU A 130 -15.25 -6.20 26.17
N LYS A 131 -15.63 -7.49 26.15
CA LYS A 131 -14.80 -8.57 26.73
C LYS A 131 -13.71 -9.03 25.80
N SER A 132 -14.00 -9.07 24.50
CA SER A 132 -13.06 -9.54 23.47
C SER A 132 -13.54 -9.19 22.07
N ALA A 133 -12.60 -9.21 21.12
CA ALA A 133 -12.88 -9.13 19.70
C ALA A 133 -11.95 -10.06 18.92
N ASP A 134 -12.46 -10.70 17.91
CA ASP A 134 -11.64 -11.45 16.96
C ASP A 134 -11.19 -10.54 15.83
N ILE A 135 -9.88 -10.50 15.61
CA ILE A 135 -9.28 -9.80 14.46
C ILE A 135 -8.94 -10.84 13.41
N ILE A 136 -9.49 -10.65 12.21
CA ILE A 136 -9.22 -11.47 11.03
C ILE A 136 -8.25 -10.68 10.16
N LEU A 137 -7.11 -11.28 9.82
CA LEU A 137 -6.03 -10.66 9.06
C LEU A 137 -5.74 -11.50 7.82
N ASN A 138 -5.75 -10.87 6.66
CA ASN A 138 -5.30 -11.44 5.40
C ASN A 138 -4.18 -10.57 4.85
N ALA A 139 -2.96 -11.08 4.81
CA ALA A 139 -1.82 -10.38 4.23
C ALA A 139 -1.38 -11.09 2.95
N ASN A 140 -1.43 -10.38 1.83
CA ASN A 140 -0.92 -10.88 0.56
C ASN A 140 0.55 -10.51 0.44
N ILE A 141 1.42 -11.51 0.21
CA ILE A 141 2.87 -11.34 0.11
C ILE A 141 3.34 -11.89 -1.23
N ARG A 142 4.18 -11.12 -1.91
CA ARG A 142 4.79 -11.48 -3.18
C ARG A 142 6.28 -11.74 -3.01
N ASN A 143 6.76 -12.80 -3.64
CA ASN A 143 8.19 -13.10 -3.79
C ASN A 143 8.62 -12.77 -5.23
N ALA A 144 9.21 -11.60 -5.44
CA ALA A 144 9.79 -11.19 -6.72
C ALA A 144 11.27 -11.63 -6.90
N ALA A 145 11.84 -12.33 -5.89
CA ALA A 145 13.20 -12.85 -6.00
C ALA A 145 13.27 -14.07 -6.93
N ALA A 146 14.45 -14.33 -7.48
CA ALA A 146 14.73 -15.52 -8.32
C ALA A 146 14.80 -16.85 -7.52
N LYS A 147 14.63 -16.80 -6.19
CA LYS A 147 14.72 -17.98 -5.30
C LYS A 147 13.46 -18.10 -4.46
N ASN A 148 13.12 -19.34 -4.12
CA ASN A 148 12.04 -19.59 -3.16
C ASN A 148 12.36 -18.95 -1.80
N PHE A 149 11.35 -18.42 -1.16
CA PHE A 149 11.46 -17.79 0.16
C PHE A 149 10.84 -18.70 1.22
N LYS A 150 11.51 -18.78 2.37
CA LYS A 150 10.99 -19.39 3.59
C LYS A 150 11.20 -18.42 4.76
N GLY A 151 10.18 -18.26 5.58
CA GLY A 151 10.20 -17.33 6.71
C GLY A 151 8.88 -17.31 7.45
N LYS A 152 8.49 -16.15 7.92
CA LYS A 152 7.22 -15.93 8.63
C LYS A 152 6.68 -14.52 8.42
N VAL A 153 5.38 -14.37 8.57
CA VAL A 153 4.69 -13.08 8.75
C VAL A 153 4.44 -12.91 10.24
N GLN A 154 4.97 -11.86 10.82
CA GLN A 154 4.74 -11.50 12.22
C GLN A 154 3.80 -10.31 12.30
N TYR A 155 2.79 -10.44 13.16
CA TYR A 155 1.81 -9.41 13.48
C TYR A 155 2.03 -8.90 14.89
N GLU A 156 1.96 -7.59 15.08
CA GLU A 156 2.08 -6.93 16.39
C GLU A 156 1.00 -5.86 16.49
N LEU A 157 0.11 -6.01 17.45
CA LEU A 157 -0.89 -5.02 17.80
C LEU A 157 -0.39 -4.17 18.95
N ILE A 158 -0.34 -2.86 18.73
CA ILE A 158 0.24 -1.89 19.66
C ILE A 158 -0.82 -0.86 20.02
N ASP A 159 -0.99 -0.58 21.30
CA ASP A 159 -1.94 0.40 21.80
C ASP A 159 -1.42 1.86 21.65
N LYS A 160 -2.26 2.84 22.02
CA LYS A 160 -1.90 4.27 21.97
C LYS A 160 -0.68 4.64 22.84
N THR A 161 -0.40 3.84 23.88
CA THR A 161 0.70 4.09 24.81
C THR A 161 2.01 3.42 24.37
N GLY A 162 1.97 2.67 23.26
CA GLY A 162 3.12 1.96 22.71
C GLY A 162 3.30 0.53 23.24
N ASN A 163 2.39 0.05 24.08
CA ASN A 163 2.45 -1.33 24.58
C ASN A 163 1.97 -2.31 23.54
N LYS A 164 2.67 -3.44 23.44
CA LYS A 164 2.28 -4.56 22.60
C LYS A 164 1.19 -5.37 23.28
N VAL A 165 -0.05 -5.26 22.79
CA VAL A 165 -1.21 -5.97 23.36
C VAL A 165 -1.42 -7.36 22.76
N ALA A 166 -0.90 -7.60 21.55
CA ALA A 166 -0.85 -8.93 20.95
C ALA A 166 0.34 -9.06 20.00
N SER A 167 0.92 -10.27 19.95
CA SER A 167 1.98 -10.60 18.99
C SER A 167 1.92 -12.08 18.63
N PHE A 168 1.93 -12.40 17.34
CA PHE A 168 1.91 -13.76 16.83
C PHE A 168 2.53 -13.82 15.44
N ALA A 169 2.86 -15.02 14.97
CA ALA A 169 3.46 -15.22 13.67
C ALA A 169 2.85 -16.41 12.94
N MET A 170 2.82 -16.31 11.61
CA MET A 170 2.39 -17.37 10.71
C MET A 170 3.56 -17.79 9.81
N PRO A 171 3.76 -19.09 9.57
CA PRO A 171 4.80 -19.55 8.64
C PRO A 171 4.51 -19.06 7.22
N LEU A 172 5.58 -18.81 6.47
CA LEU A 172 5.52 -18.33 5.10
C LEU A 172 6.50 -19.10 4.22
N ALA A 173 5.99 -19.69 3.13
CA ALA A 173 6.81 -20.32 2.11
C ALA A 173 6.26 -19.98 0.72
N ILE A 174 6.99 -19.17 -0.04
CA ILE A 174 6.55 -18.66 -1.35
C ILE A 174 7.58 -19.01 -2.41
N ASN A 175 7.11 -19.62 -3.50
CA ASN A 175 7.95 -19.88 -4.67
C ASN A 175 8.42 -18.59 -5.34
N SER A 176 9.53 -18.65 -6.04
CA SER A 176 10.01 -17.55 -6.88
C SER A 176 8.92 -17.07 -7.85
N GLY A 177 8.74 -15.74 -7.96
CA GLY A 177 7.77 -15.12 -8.87
C GLY A 177 6.30 -15.27 -8.46
N SER A 178 6.00 -15.83 -7.27
CA SER A 178 4.62 -16.12 -6.84
C SER A 178 4.17 -15.20 -5.71
N SER A 179 2.85 -15.15 -5.48
CA SER A 179 2.22 -14.49 -4.34
C SER A 179 1.48 -15.51 -3.46
N GLN A 180 1.33 -15.21 -2.18
CA GLN A 180 0.56 -16.01 -1.22
C GLN A 180 -0.18 -15.10 -0.25
N THR A 181 -1.46 -15.39 -0.02
CA THR A 181 -2.22 -14.76 1.07
C THR A 181 -2.09 -15.60 2.33
N VAL A 182 -1.63 -14.98 3.41
CA VAL A 182 -1.55 -15.56 4.74
C VAL A 182 -2.73 -15.06 5.55
N SER A 183 -3.65 -15.99 5.87
CA SER A 183 -4.88 -15.70 6.63
C SER A 183 -4.73 -16.17 8.08
N THR A 184 -5.20 -15.36 9.02
CA THR A 184 -5.23 -15.73 10.44
C THR A 184 -6.37 -15.03 11.17
N LYS A 185 -6.86 -15.65 12.22
CA LYS A 185 -7.83 -15.09 13.17
C LYS A 185 -7.25 -15.13 14.57
N ARG A 186 -7.36 -14.04 15.33
CA ARG A 186 -6.85 -13.94 16.70
C ARG A 186 -7.80 -13.15 17.59
N THR A 187 -8.08 -13.69 18.77
CA THR A 187 -8.89 -13.02 19.77
C THR A 187 -8.03 -12.07 20.60
N VAL A 188 -8.45 -10.82 20.69
CA VAL A 188 -7.89 -9.80 21.58
C VAL A 188 -8.85 -9.62 22.73
N LYS A 189 -8.38 -9.92 23.96
CA LYS A 189 -9.17 -9.75 25.19
C LYS A 189 -9.16 -8.29 25.63
N LYS A 190 -10.30 -7.82 26.16
CA LYS A 190 -10.48 -6.45 26.67
C LYS A 190 -10.01 -5.40 25.64
N ALA A 191 -10.40 -5.62 24.37
CA ALA A 191 -10.09 -4.67 23.31
C ALA A 191 -10.79 -3.34 23.60
N HIS A 192 -10.05 -2.23 23.46
CA HIS A 192 -10.65 -0.91 23.45
C HIS A 192 -11.34 -0.69 22.11
N LEU A 193 -12.66 -0.58 22.14
CA LEU A 193 -13.45 -0.47 20.92
C LEU A 193 -13.41 0.96 20.37
N TRP A 194 -13.51 1.09 19.07
CA TRP A 194 -13.64 2.35 18.38
C TRP A 194 -15.12 2.77 18.32
N SER A 195 -15.40 4.03 18.64
CA SER A 195 -16.68 4.67 18.38
C SER A 195 -16.46 6.11 17.90
N PRO A 196 -17.48 6.82 17.37
CA PRO A 196 -17.37 8.24 17.06
C PRO A 196 -16.99 9.10 18.28
N ASP A 197 -17.48 8.76 19.45
CA ASP A 197 -17.21 9.47 20.71
C ASP A 197 -15.85 9.13 21.30
N ASP A 198 -15.34 7.92 21.04
CA ASP A 198 -14.01 7.47 21.43
C ASP A 198 -13.30 6.80 20.23
N PRO A 199 -12.71 7.58 19.32
CA PRO A 199 -12.09 7.08 18.10
C PRO A 199 -10.73 6.40 18.37
N TYR A 200 -10.74 5.35 19.18
CA TYR A 200 -9.54 4.65 19.59
C TYR A 200 -8.94 3.81 18.47
N LEU A 201 -7.65 4.03 18.20
CA LEU A 201 -6.92 3.31 17.15
C LEU A 201 -5.71 2.57 17.73
N TYR A 202 -5.58 1.32 17.33
CA TYR A 202 -4.36 0.54 17.47
C TYR A 202 -3.45 0.74 16.28
N LYS A 203 -2.15 0.51 16.46
CA LYS A 203 -1.18 0.33 15.37
C LYS A 203 -0.98 -1.17 15.17
N LEU A 204 -1.33 -1.67 14.01
CA LEU A 204 -1.04 -3.04 13.57
C LEU A 204 0.23 -3.02 12.71
N ASN A 205 1.32 -3.61 13.20
CA ASN A 205 2.51 -3.86 12.40
C ASN A 205 2.43 -5.27 11.79
N VAL A 206 2.77 -5.36 10.52
CA VAL A 206 2.91 -6.62 9.77
C VAL A 206 4.32 -6.67 9.23
N LEU A 207 5.11 -7.66 9.66
CA LEU A 207 6.53 -7.78 9.33
C LEU A 207 6.77 -9.11 8.62
N VAL A 208 7.38 -9.07 7.45
CA VAL A 208 7.88 -10.25 6.76
C VAL A 208 9.31 -10.50 7.24
N LYS A 209 9.56 -11.68 7.81
CA LYS A 209 10.86 -12.07 8.35
C LYS A 209 11.37 -13.33 7.67
N ASP A 210 12.66 -13.35 7.38
CA ASP A 210 13.32 -14.54 6.86
C ASP A 210 13.49 -15.63 7.95
N ASN A 211 14.07 -16.77 7.57
CA ASN A 211 14.34 -17.89 8.48
C ASN A 211 15.40 -17.58 9.55
N LYS A 212 16.16 -16.50 9.39
CA LYS A 212 17.12 -15.99 10.39
C LYS A 212 16.50 -14.94 11.32
N GLY A 213 15.24 -14.58 11.11
CA GLY A 213 14.51 -13.59 11.90
C GLY A 213 14.73 -12.13 11.46
N LYS A 214 15.50 -11.90 10.38
CA LYS A 214 15.70 -10.57 9.81
C LYS A 214 14.42 -10.11 9.11
N THR A 215 13.97 -8.89 9.41
CA THR A 215 12.86 -8.25 8.68
C THR A 215 13.31 -7.90 7.26
N VAL A 216 12.59 -8.40 6.27
CA VAL A 216 12.84 -8.16 4.84
C VAL A 216 11.85 -7.16 4.25
N ASP A 217 10.65 -7.05 4.85
CA ASP A 217 9.65 -6.04 4.51
C ASP A 217 8.74 -5.79 5.70
N GLY A 218 8.04 -4.64 5.71
CA GLY A 218 7.12 -4.31 6.79
C GLY A 218 6.12 -3.26 6.38
N TYR A 219 4.91 -3.40 6.91
CA TYR A 219 3.81 -2.48 6.72
C TYR A 219 3.13 -2.21 8.07
N TYR A 220 2.58 -1.03 8.25
CA TYR A 220 1.73 -0.77 9.41
C TYR A 220 0.43 -0.09 8.99
N GLN A 221 -0.62 -0.37 9.74
CA GLN A 221 -1.92 0.25 9.57
C GLN A 221 -2.49 0.64 10.93
N ARG A 222 -3.18 1.79 11.00
CA ARG A 222 -4.01 2.12 12.14
C ARG A 222 -5.36 1.44 11.97
N ILE A 223 -5.82 0.76 13.01
CA ILE A 223 -7.06 -0.01 12.98
C ILE A 223 -7.92 0.34 14.19
N GLY A 224 -9.22 0.51 13.99
CA GLY A 224 -10.23 0.67 15.05
C GLY A 224 -11.11 -0.58 15.12
N ILE A 225 -11.13 -1.25 16.27
CA ILE A 225 -11.91 -2.48 16.48
C ILE A 225 -13.35 -2.08 16.71
N ARG A 226 -14.27 -2.49 15.82
CA ARG A 226 -15.70 -2.17 15.89
C ARG A 226 -16.55 -3.19 15.16
N SER A 227 -17.84 -3.19 15.44
CA SER A 227 -18.89 -3.84 14.63
C SER A 227 -19.90 -2.79 14.13
N PHE A 228 -20.59 -3.13 13.05
CA PHE A 228 -21.79 -2.45 12.58
C PHE A 228 -22.88 -3.50 12.46
N GLU A 229 -24.02 -3.25 13.09
CA GLU A 229 -25.22 -4.08 13.05
C GLU A 229 -26.35 -3.32 12.36
#